data_3dc3de3295790bff3c688270a386a325
#
_entry.id   3dc3de3295790bff3c688270a386a325
#
_cell.length_a   1.000
_cell.length_b   1.000
_cell.length_c   1.000
_cell.angle_alpha   90.00
_cell.angle_beta   90.00
_cell.angle_gamma   90.00
#
_symmetry.space_group_name_H-M   'P 1'
#
loop_
_entity.id
_entity.type
_entity.pdbx_description
1 polymer ?
#
loop_
_entity_poly.entity_id
_entity_poly.type
_entity_poly.pdbx_seq_one_letter_code
_entity_poly.pdbx_strand_id
1 'polypeptide(L)'
;LITTVLTFFVIRYGWNYPLALCIGATGFFFMVDLAFWASNLLKLFDGGWFPLLIGAAIFTLMLTWRDGRSLLNDSLRSDALNLNDFLEAVFVSPPVRVEGTAVFLTAEPGTVPNALLHNLKHNKVLHEHNLFVTVRSHEVPWIGMHKRTEIESLGHDCWQVIVHYGFKNDPDLPKALQHLKGRGCSLEPMSTSYFLSRDIVIPSIGGGMAQWREKLFAQMHHNASAAAEFLNLP
;
A
#
# COMPACT_ATOMS: atom_id res chain seq x y z
N LEU A 1 21.94 -17.03 21.00
CA LEU A 1 22.78 -15.87 21.29
C LEU A 1 21.96 -14.60 21.56
N ILE A 2 21.15 -14.11 20.60
CA ILE A 2 20.35 -12.87 20.78
C ILE A 2 19.40 -13.02 21.96
N THR A 3 18.68 -14.14 22.04
CA THR A 3 17.75 -14.43 23.13
C THR A 3 18.46 -14.46 24.48
N THR A 4 19.63 -15.07 24.56
CA THR A 4 20.44 -15.17 25.78
C THR A 4 20.90 -13.79 26.25
N VAL A 5 21.32 -12.92 25.31
CA VAL A 5 21.69 -11.52 25.61
C VAL A 5 20.47 -10.74 26.11
N LEU A 6 19.31 -10.85 25.43
CA LEU A 6 18.07 -10.18 25.87
C LEU A 6 17.61 -10.68 27.25
N THR A 7 17.74 -11.99 27.53
CA THR A 7 17.40 -12.59 28.84
C THR A 7 18.25 -11.99 29.96
N PHE A 8 19.54 -11.69 29.71
CA PHE A 8 20.35 -10.98 30.69
C PHE A 8 19.73 -9.64 31.10
N PHE A 9 19.31 -8.82 30.10
CA PHE A 9 18.68 -7.53 30.39
C PHE A 9 17.35 -7.67 31.14
N VAL A 10 16.53 -8.65 30.78
CA VAL A 10 15.26 -8.92 31.47
C VAL A 10 15.50 -9.31 32.92
N ILE A 11 16.41 -10.26 33.20
CA ILE A 11 16.73 -10.70 34.56
C ILE A 11 17.35 -9.58 35.37
N ARG A 12 18.25 -8.78 34.76
CA ARG A 12 18.95 -7.70 35.49
C ARG A 12 18.05 -6.50 35.78
N TYR A 13 17.28 -6.05 34.79
CA TYR A 13 16.50 -4.80 34.90
C TYR A 13 15.01 -5.04 35.15
N GLY A 14 14.46 -6.14 34.67
CA GLY A 14 13.05 -6.48 34.92
C GLY A 14 12.82 -7.15 36.27
N TRP A 15 13.68 -8.09 36.65
CA TRP A 15 13.55 -8.84 37.88
C TRP A 15 14.50 -8.39 39.00
N ASN A 16 15.40 -7.43 38.76
CA ASN A 16 16.32 -6.84 39.72
C ASN A 16 17.25 -7.84 40.45
N TYR A 17 17.64 -8.95 39.79
CA TYR A 17 18.56 -9.90 40.34
C TYR A 17 19.99 -9.34 40.46
N PRO A 18 20.81 -9.83 41.42
CA PRO A 18 22.18 -9.38 41.56
C PRO A 18 23.05 -9.72 40.32
N LEU A 19 23.94 -8.83 39.93
CA LEU A 19 24.75 -8.91 38.71
C LEU A 19 25.50 -10.25 38.60
N ALA A 20 26.07 -10.73 39.67
CA ALA A 20 26.82 -11.99 39.70
C ALA A 20 25.98 -13.19 39.28
N LEU A 21 24.71 -13.26 39.73
CA LEU A 21 23.80 -14.31 39.39
C LEU A 21 23.35 -14.19 37.89
N CYS A 22 23.13 -12.94 37.44
CA CYS A 22 22.79 -12.70 36.03
C CYS A 22 23.92 -13.16 35.12
N ILE A 23 25.17 -12.78 35.41
CA ILE A 23 26.34 -13.19 34.63
C ILE A 23 26.57 -14.70 34.72
N GLY A 24 26.44 -15.32 35.89
CA GLY A 24 26.65 -16.75 36.06
C GLY A 24 25.65 -17.58 35.27
N ALA A 25 24.32 -17.25 35.37
CA ALA A 25 23.26 -17.96 34.70
C ALA A 25 23.31 -17.73 33.17
N THR A 26 23.33 -16.47 32.72
CA THR A 26 23.31 -16.16 31.28
C THR A 26 24.64 -16.42 30.61
N GLY A 27 25.78 -16.26 31.32
CA GLY A 27 27.12 -16.53 30.80
C GLY A 27 27.35 -17.98 30.46
N PHE A 28 26.81 -18.93 31.26
CA PHE A 28 26.86 -20.34 30.96
C PHE A 28 26.13 -20.65 29.67
N PHE A 29 24.88 -20.21 29.53
CA PHE A 29 24.11 -20.41 28.32
C PHE A 29 24.73 -19.70 27.11
N PHE A 30 25.31 -18.53 27.32
CA PHE A 30 26.01 -17.83 26.26
C PHE A 30 27.23 -18.59 25.72
N MET A 31 28.02 -19.25 26.61
CA MET A 31 29.13 -20.12 26.18
C MET A 31 28.62 -21.31 25.34
N VAL A 32 27.53 -21.95 25.77
CA VAL A 32 26.93 -23.06 25.02
C VAL A 32 26.46 -22.57 23.64
N ASP A 33 25.74 -21.46 23.61
CA ASP A 33 25.27 -20.85 22.36
C ASP A 33 26.43 -20.47 21.43
N LEU A 34 27.55 -19.97 22.00
CA LEU A 34 28.74 -19.62 21.24
C LEU A 34 29.41 -20.85 20.63
N ALA A 35 29.49 -21.97 21.36
CA ALA A 35 30.01 -23.22 20.85
C ALA A 35 29.17 -23.77 19.69
N PHE A 36 27.83 -23.74 19.82
CA PHE A 36 26.93 -24.11 18.72
C PHE A 36 27.06 -23.19 17.52
N TRP A 37 27.17 -21.87 17.75
CA TRP A 37 27.36 -20.90 16.69
C TRP A 37 28.67 -21.13 15.94
N ALA A 38 29.78 -21.33 16.66
CA ALA A 38 31.09 -21.63 16.06
C ALA A 38 31.06 -22.94 15.26
N SER A 39 30.42 -23.99 15.78
CA SER A 39 30.24 -25.25 15.05
C SER A 39 29.44 -25.08 13.76
N ASN A 40 28.40 -24.23 13.77
CA ASN A 40 27.62 -23.94 12.57
C ASN A 40 28.39 -23.08 11.55
N LEU A 41 29.30 -22.21 11.99
CA LEU A 41 30.18 -21.45 11.07
C LEU A 41 31.09 -22.36 10.25
N LEU A 42 31.60 -23.46 10.84
CA LEU A 42 32.41 -24.41 10.11
C LEU A 42 31.64 -25.08 8.98
N LYS A 43 30.34 -25.35 9.19
CA LYS A 43 29.45 -25.91 8.17
C LYS A 43 29.18 -24.95 7.00
N LEU A 44 29.54 -23.68 7.13
CA LEU A 44 29.38 -22.71 6.04
C LEU A 44 30.14 -23.16 4.77
N PHE A 45 31.35 -23.69 4.97
CA PHE A 45 32.18 -24.19 3.87
C PHE A 45 31.70 -25.52 3.31
N ASP A 46 30.95 -26.32 4.10
CA ASP A 46 30.39 -27.62 3.72
C ASP A 46 28.99 -27.54 3.09
N GLY A 47 28.59 -26.35 2.60
CA GLY A 47 27.31 -26.12 1.92
C GLY A 47 26.37 -25.13 2.62
N GLY A 48 26.68 -24.65 3.82
CA GLY A 48 25.89 -23.63 4.53
C GLY A 48 25.85 -22.26 3.85
N TRP A 49 26.75 -22.01 2.89
CA TRP A 49 26.73 -20.79 2.06
C TRP A 49 25.51 -20.69 1.14
N PHE A 50 24.94 -21.84 0.71
CA PHE A 50 23.84 -21.87 -0.25
C PHE A 50 22.55 -21.21 0.30
N PRO A 51 22.05 -21.54 1.51
CA PRO A 51 20.92 -20.81 2.12
C PRO A 51 21.20 -19.31 2.29
N LEU A 52 22.43 -18.92 2.60
CA LEU A 52 22.80 -17.51 2.74
C LEU A 52 22.72 -16.77 1.40
N LEU A 53 23.17 -17.41 0.32
CA LEU A 53 23.05 -16.85 -1.03
C LEU A 53 21.58 -16.62 -1.41
N ILE A 54 20.72 -17.63 -1.18
CA ILE A 54 19.27 -17.51 -1.42
C ILE A 54 18.69 -16.38 -0.55
N GLY A 55 19.04 -16.37 0.75
CA GLY A 55 18.61 -15.33 1.68
C GLY A 55 19.02 -13.93 1.21
N ALA A 56 20.24 -13.75 0.76
CA ALA A 56 20.76 -12.49 0.22
C ALA A 56 20.00 -12.07 -1.06
N ALA A 57 19.71 -13.03 -1.96
CA ALA A 57 18.94 -12.76 -3.17
C ALA A 57 17.51 -12.30 -2.83
N ILE A 58 16.80 -13.03 -1.97
CA ILE A 58 15.45 -12.67 -1.53
C ILE A 58 15.46 -11.31 -0.81
N PHE A 59 16.42 -11.08 0.08
CA PHE A 59 16.57 -9.82 0.79
C PHE A 59 16.78 -8.63 -0.18
N THR A 60 17.58 -8.83 -1.22
CA THR A 60 17.81 -7.83 -2.27
C THR A 60 16.51 -7.53 -3.04
N LEU A 61 15.71 -8.55 -3.37
CA LEU A 61 14.39 -8.37 -3.99
C LEU A 61 13.46 -7.57 -3.07
N MET A 62 13.38 -7.91 -1.79
CA MET A 62 12.55 -7.21 -0.81
C MET A 62 12.96 -5.74 -0.64
N LEU A 63 14.26 -5.46 -0.52
CA LEU A 63 14.76 -4.08 -0.46
C LEU A 63 14.48 -3.31 -1.74
N THR A 64 14.64 -3.95 -2.89
CA THR A 64 14.35 -3.32 -4.19
C THR A 64 12.87 -2.97 -4.32
N TRP A 65 11.98 -3.86 -3.89
CA TRP A 65 10.55 -3.60 -3.87
C TRP A 65 10.18 -2.44 -2.92
N ARG A 66 10.69 -2.48 -1.68
CA ARG A 66 10.42 -1.44 -0.68
C ARG A 66 10.87 -0.07 -1.15
N ASP A 67 12.12 0.04 -1.60
CA ASP A 67 12.71 1.32 -2.03
C ASP A 67 12.04 1.84 -3.30
N GLY A 68 11.73 0.94 -4.25
CA GLY A 68 11.01 1.30 -5.47
C GLY A 68 9.59 1.79 -5.21
N ARG A 69 8.86 1.13 -4.29
CA ARG A 69 7.51 1.60 -3.88
C ARG A 69 7.55 2.95 -3.18
N SER A 70 8.57 3.21 -2.34
CA SER A 70 8.74 4.51 -1.70
C SER A 70 8.97 5.62 -2.74
N LEU A 71 9.93 5.43 -3.64
CA LEU A 71 10.23 6.40 -4.71
C LEU A 71 9.02 6.67 -5.63
N LEU A 72 8.27 5.62 -6.00
CA LEU A 72 7.06 5.78 -6.80
C LEU A 72 6.00 6.59 -6.06
N ASN A 73 5.75 6.28 -4.79
CA ASN A 73 4.78 7.00 -3.97
C ASN A 73 5.18 8.48 -3.77
N ASP A 74 6.47 8.75 -3.55
CA ASP A 74 6.98 10.11 -3.38
C ASP A 74 6.83 10.92 -4.68
N SER A 75 7.10 10.30 -5.85
CA SER A 75 6.88 10.92 -7.15
C SER A 75 5.39 11.22 -7.40
N LEU A 76 4.50 10.27 -7.13
CA LEU A 76 3.07 10.46 -7.30
C LEU A 76 2.51 11.55 -6.38
N ARG A 77 3.05 11.69 -5.17
CA ARG A 77 2.66 12.74 -4.22
C ARG A 77 3.16 14.12 -4.63
N SER A 78 4.37 14.22 -5.18
CA SER A 78 4.92 15.50 -5.63
C SER A 78 4.13 16.12 -6.77
N ASP A 79 3.54 15.29 -7.61
CA ASP A 79 2.78 15.70 -8.79
C ASP A 79 1.25 15.79 -8.51
N ALA A 80 0.82 15.43 -7.29
CA ALA A 80 -0.58 15.39 -6.93
C ALA A 80 -1.19 16.79 -6.78
N LEU A 81 -2.25 17.05 -7.53
CA LEU A 81 -3.08 18.25 -7.38
C LEU A 81 -4.13 18.04 -6.28
N ASN A 82 -4.46 19.12 -5.55
CA ASN A 82 -5.55 19.09 -4.57
C ASN A 82 -6.90 18.97 -5.30
N LEU A 83 -7.73 18.00 -4.87
CA LEU A 83 -8.99 17.69 -5.53
C LEU A 83 -10.00 18.82 -5.39
N ASN A 84 -10.11 19.47 -4.22
CA ASN A 84 -11.06 20.55 -3.99
C ASN A 84 -10.74 21.75 -4.87
N ASP A 85 -9.48 22.21 -4.83
CA ASP A 85 -9.02 23.36 -5.61
C ASP A 85 -9.22 23.12 -7.12
N PHE A 86 -8.95 21.88 -7.54
CA PHE A 86 -9.14 21.45 -8.92
C PHE A 86 -10.61 21.47 -9.34
N LEU A 87 -11.52 20.94 -8.51
CA LEU A 87 -12.95 20.93 -8.80
C LEU A 87 -13.50 22.36 -8.84
N GLU A 88 -13.12 23.23 -7.90
CA GLU A 88 -13.50 24.65 -7.95
C GLU A 88 -13.09 25.29 -9.27
N ALA A 89 -11.86 25.07 -9.73
CA ALA A 89 -11.39 25.59 -11.01
C ALA A 89 -12.17 25.03 -12.22
N VAL A 90 -12.47 23.73 -12.22
CA VAL A 90 -13.24 23.07 -13.29
C VAL A 90 -14.67 23.62 -13.37
N PHE A 91 -15.29 23.90 -12.23
CA PHE A 91 -16.68 24.39 -12.17
C PHE A 91 -16.84 25.89 -12.42
N VAL A 92 -15.75 26.66 -12.56
CA VAL A 92 -15.80 28.02 -13.14
C VAL A 92 -16.32 27.98 -14.59
N SER A 93 -15.94 26.94 -15.36
CA SER A 93 -16.46 26.69 -16.70
C SER A 93 -16.82 25.20 -16.80
N PRO A 94 -18.03 24.81 -16.34
CA PRO A 94 -18.38 23.41 -16.14
C PRO A 94 -18.39 22.64 -17.47
N PRO A 95 -17.81 21.45 -17.52
CA PRO A 95 -17.85 20.57 -18.69
C PRO A 95 -19.26 20.02 -18.90
N VAL A 96 -19.52 19.49 -20.08
CA VAL A 96 -20.76 18.81 -20.41
C VAL A 96 -20.96 17.62 -19.48
N ARG A 97 -22.15 17.50 -18.90
CA ARG A 97 -22.55 16.36 -18.07
C ARG A 97 -23.15 15.26 -18.93
N VAL A 98 -22.77 14.02 -18.64
CA VAL A 98 -23.35 12.82 -19.23
C VAL A 98 -24.06 12.01 -18.14
N GLU A 99 -25.12 11.33 -18.51
CA GLU A 99 -25.93 10.53 -17.59
C GLU A 99 -25.13 9.41 -16.92
N GLY A 100 -25.43 9.13 -15.66
CA GLY A 100 -24.86 8.04 -14.90
C GLY A 100 -23.83 8.47 -13.85
N THR A 101 -23.14 7.47 -13.30
CA THR A 101 -22.18 7.63 -12.21
C THR A 101 -20.78 7.23 -12.65
N ALA A 102 -19.78 8.10 -12.43
CA ALA A 102 -18.37 7.79 -12.59
C ALA A 102 -17.72 7.51 -11.24
N VAL A 103 -16.99 6.41 -11.16
CA VAL A 103 -16.15 6.03 -10.01
C VAL A 103 -14.70 6.14 -10.42
N PHE A 104 -14.00 7.15 -9.92
CA PHE A 104 -12.57 7.36 -10.16
C PHE A 104 -11.77 6.82 -8.97
N LEU A 105 -10.92 5.80 -9.21
CA LEU A 105 -10.03 5.32 -8.16
C LEU A 105 -8.81 6.22 -8.01
N THR A 106 -8.48 6.53 -6.76
CA THR A 106 -7.28 7.31 -6.39
C THR A 106 -6.50 6.60 -5.29
N ALA A 107 -5.18 6.73 -5.33
CA ALA A 107 -4.30 6.14 -4.33
C ALA A 107 -4.37 6.87 -2.97
N GLU A 108 -4.53 8.20 -3.00
CA GLU A 108 -4.58 9.06 -1.81
C GLU A 108 -5.87 9.90 -1.82
N PRO A 109 -6.57 10.03 -0.68
CA PRO A 109 -7.75 10.87 -0.58
C PRO A 109 -7.37 12.36 -0.75
N GLY A 110 -8.27 13.14 -1.33
CA GLY A 110 -8.05 14.58 -1.57
C GLY A 110 -7.12 14.90 -2.74
N THR A 111 -6.72 13.91 -3.53
CA THR A 111 -5.90 14.10 -4.74
C THR A 111 -6.68 13.86 -6.02
N VAL A 112 -6.34 14.59 -7.07
CA VAL A 112 -6.97 14.45 -8.39
C VAL A 112 -6.53 13.14 -9.05
N PRO A 113 -7.45 12.21 -9.37
CA PRO A 113 -7.10 10.99 -10.08
C PRO A 113 -6.59 11.27 -11.50
N ASN A 114 -5.51 10.62 -11.92
CA ASN A 114 -5.03 10.73 -13.29
C ASN A 114 -6.09 10.36 -14.34
N ALA A 115 -6.93 9.37 -14.02
CA ALA A 115 -8.05 8.97 -14.87
C ALA A 115 -9.06 10.12 -15.11
N LEU A 116 -9.30 10.98 -14.11
CA LEU A 116 -10.15 12.18 -14.25
C LEU A 116 -9.51 13.19 -15.20
N LEU A 117 -8.20 13.47 -15.02
CA LEU A 117 -7.47 14.40 -15.89
C LEU A 117 -7.50 13.94 -17.35
N HIS A 118 -7.29 12.66 -17.58
CA HIS A 118 -7.37 12.06 -18.92
C HIS A 118 -8.78 12.13 -19.51
N ASN A 119 -9.82 11.83 -18.69
CA ASN A 119 -11.20 11.92 -19.15
C ASN A 119 -11.58 13.37 -19.53
N LEU A 120 -11.24 14.34 -18.70
CA LEU A 120 -11.50 15.75 -19.00
C LEU A 120 -10.71 16.26 -20.21
N LYS A 121 -9.44 15.86 -20.35
CA LYS A 121 -8.58 16.27 -21.46
C LYS A 121 -9.07 15.73 -22.81
N HIS A 122 -9.46 14.47 -22.87
CA HIS A 122 -9.79 13.79 -24.11
C HIS A 122 -11.28 13.82 -24.43
N ASN A 123 -12.14 13.55 -23.47
CA ASN A 123 -13.59 13.45 -23.66
C ASN A 123 -14.32 14.78 -23.38
N LYS A 124 -13.73 15.65 -22.52
CA LYS A 124 -14.30 16.96 -22.11
C LYS A 124 -15.67 16.85 -21.45
N VAL A 125 -15.95 15.71 -20.80
CA VAL A 125 -17.21 15.45 -20.12
C VAL A 125 -16.98 15.00 -18.68
N LEU A 126 -17.98 15.24 -17.82
CA LEU A 126 -18.13 14.63 -16.50
C LEU A 126 -19.45 13.89 -16.44
N HIS A 127 -19.56 12.88 -15.59
CA HIS A 127 -20.84 12.24 -15.31
C HIS A 127 -21.69 13.13 -14.38
N GLU A 128 -22.98 12.84 -14.31
CA GLU A 128 -23.88 13.55 -13.38
C GLU A 128 -23.39 13.35 -11.94
N HIS A 129 -23.01 12.12 -11.58
CA HIS A 129 -22.49 11.78 -10.27
C HIS A 129 -21.04 11.30 -10.39
N ASN A 130 -20.14 11.89 -9.57
CA ASN A 130 -18.72 11.54 -9.60
C ASN A 130 -18.24 11.16 -8.20
N LEU A 131 -17.72 9.93 -8.05
CA LEU A 131 -17.16 9.42 -6.82
C LEU A 131 -15.64 9.28 -6.95
N PHE A 132 -14.91 9.90 -6.04
CA PHE A 132 -13.46 9.75 -5.90
C PHE A 132 -13.18 8.76 -4.78
N VAL A 133 -12.79 7.55 -5.15
CA VAL A 133 -12.73 6.42 -4.23
C VAL A 133 -11.29 6.06 -3.90
N THR A 134 -10.96 6.09 -2.62
CA THR A 134 -9.69 5.58 -2.08
C THR A 134 -9.95 4.31 -1.28
N VAL A 135 -9.16 3.27 -1.55
CA VAL A 135 -9.23 2.01 -0.79
C VAL A 135 -8.05 1.95 0.19
N ARG A 136 -8.37 1.77 1.48
CA ARG A 136 -7.36 1.63 2.55
C ARG A 136 -7.43 0.25 3.20
N SER A 137 -6.30 -0.43 3.23
CA SER A 137 -6.13 -1.67 3.99
C SER A 137 -5.59 -1.37 5.39
N HIS A 138 -6.14 -2.04 6.40
CA HIS A 138 -5.76 -1.89 7.80
C HIS A 138 -5.17 -3.19 8.36
N GLU A 139 -4.35 -3.07 9.39
CA GLU A 139 -3.70 -4.19 10.09
C GLU A 139 -4.65 -4.99 11.00
N VAL A 140 -5.96 -4.67 10.99
CA VAL A 140 -6.99 -5.44 11.68
C VAL A 140 -7.54 -6.54 10.76
N PRO A 141 -7.93 -7.72 11.28
CA PRO A 141 -8.42 -8.80 10.42
C PRO A 141 -9.73 -8.46 9.71
N TRP A 142 -10.68 -7.84 10.40
CA TRP A 142 -12.01 -7.56 9.87
C TRP A 142 -12.47 -6.16 10.18
N ILE A 143 -13.09 -5.50 9.18
CA ILE A 143 -13.84 -4.24 9.34
C ILE A 143 -15.28 -4.52 8.93
N GLY A 144 -16.21 -4.23 9.86
CA GLY A 144 -17.65 -4.42 9.63
C GLY A 144 -18.18 -3.46 8.57
N MET A 145 -19.23 -3.86 7.84
CA MET A 145 -19.80 -3.12 6.71
C MET A 145 -20.19 -1.68 7.08
N HIS A 146 -20.72 -1.45 8.29
CA HIS A 146 -21.16 -0.14 8.76
C HIS A 146 -20.03 0.87 9.02
N LYS A 147 -18.79 0.38 9.22
CA LYS A 147 -17.56 1.19 9.41
C LYS A 147 -16.64 1.16 8.19
N ARG A 148 -17.08 0.49 7.12
CA ARG A 148 -16.24 0.25 5.93
C ARG A 148 -16.12 1.47 5.04
N THR A 149 -17.15 2.33 5.00
CA THR A 149 -17.21 3.45 4.06
C THR A 149 -17.39 4.77 4.80
N GLU A 150 -16.51 5.71 4.49
CA GLU A 150 -16.63 7.12 4.84
C GLU A 150 -16.95 7.88 3.56
N ILE A 151 -17.91 8.81 3.62
CA ILE A 151 -18.32 9.64 2.49
C ILE A 151 -18.33 11.11 2.90
N GLU A 152 -17.76 11.94 2.05
CA GLU A 152 -17.72 13.38 2.17
C GLU A 152 -18.21 14.02 0.87
N SER A 153 -19.11 15.00 0.96
CA SER A 153 -19.59 15.74 -0.20
C SER A 153 -18.61 16.88 -0.52
N LEU A 154 -18.17 16.94 -1.79
CA LEU A 154 -17.31 18.01 -2.30
C LEU A 154 -18.12 19.09 -3.06
N GLY A 155 -19.45 18.98 -3.09
CA GLY A 155 -20.30 19.83 -3.91
C GLY A 155 -20.39 19.37 -5.38
N HIS A 156 -21.28 20.01 -6.14
CA HIS A 156 -21.44 19.77 -7.59
C HIS A 156 -21.64 18.29 -7.99
N ASP A 157 -22.37 17.51 -7.18
CA ASP A 157 -22.57 16.07 -7.38
C ASP A 157 -21.25 15.27 -7.46
N CYS A 158 -20.28 15.71 -6.65
CA CYS A 158 -18.99 15.07 -6.44
C CYS A 158 -18.85 14.61 -4.99
N TRP A 159 -18.37 13.39 -4.76
CA TRP A 159 -18.18 12.82 -3.44
C TRP A 159 -16.78 12.19 -3.32
N GLN A 160 -16.15 12.40 -2.19
CA GLN A 160 -14.99 11.63 -1.78
C GLN A 160 -15.46 10.45 -0.94
N VAL A 161 -15.00 9.25 -1.28
CA VAL A 161 -15.34 8.01 -0.58
C VAL A 161 -14.07 7.30 -0.17
N ILE A 162 -13.93 6.98 1.11
CA ILE A 162 -12.83 6.14 1.60
C ILE A 162 -13.41 4.79 2.00
N VAL A 163 -12.87 3.72 1.43
CA VAL A 163 -13.30 2.35 1.71
C VAL A 163 -12.21 1.63 2.48
N HIS A 164 -12.56 1.15 3.67
CA HIS A 164 -11.65 0.49 4.60
C HIS A 164 -11.84 -1.01 4.58
N TYR A 165 -10.75 -1.76 4.42
CA TYR A 165 -10.72 -3.21 4.50
C TYR A 165 -9.72 -3.68 5.56
N GLY A 166 -10.10 -4.70 6.32
CA GLY A 166 -9.16 -5.49 7.12
C GLY A 166 -8.48 -6.53 6.23
N PHE A 167 -7.32 -7.05 6.65
CA PHE A 167 -6.52 -7.95 5.81
C PHE A 167 -7.18 -9.32 5.52
N LYS A 168 -8.26 -9.69 6.22
CA LYS A 168 -9.10 -10.87 5.95
C LYS A 168 -10.41 -10.54 5.24
N ASN A 169 -10.72 -9.26 5.01
CA ASN A 169 -11.90 -8.91 4.24
C ASN A 169 -11.65 -9.24 2.76
N ASP A 170 -12.68 -9.73 2.09
CA ASP A 170 -12.70 -9.80 0.63
C ASP A 170 -12.96 -8.39 0.06
N PRO A 171 -12.02 -7.81 -0.71
CA PRO A 171 -12.15 -6.46 -1.22
C PRO A 171 -13.07 -6.43 -2.46
N ASP A 172 -14.36 -6.29 -2.24
CA ASP A 172 -15.38 -6.12 -3.28
C ASP A 172 -15.88 -4.67 -3.25
N LEU A 173 -15.32 -3.85 -4.13
CA LEU A 173 -15.65 -2.43 -4.18
C LEU A 173 -17.10 -2.16 -4.64
N PRO A 174 -17.64 -2.81 -5.69
CA PRO A 174 -19.03 -2.64 -6.08
C PRO A 174 -20.01 -2.90 -4.94
N LYS A 175 -19.82 -3.96 -4.16
CA LYS A 175 -20.64 -4.25 -2.98
C LYS A 175 -20.50 -3.21 -1.89
N ALA A 176 -19.28 -2.73 -1.61
CA ALA A 176 -19.05 -1.69 -0.62
C ALA A 176 -19.76 -0.39 -1.00
N LEU A 177 -19.74 0.00 -2.28
CA LEU A 177 -20.39 1.20 -2.77
C LEU A 177 -21.92 1.09 -2.81
N GLN A 178 -22.48 -0.10 -3.04
CA GLN A 178 -23.93 -0.32 -2.98
C GLN A 178 -24.54 0.01 -1.61
N HIS A 179 -23.75 -0.10 -0.53
CA HIS A 179 -24.20 0.26 0.81
C HIS A 179 -24.27 1.79 1.06
N LEU A 180 -23.81 2.60 0.11
CA LEU A 180 -23.93 4.06 0.14
C LEU A 180 -25.33 4.54 -0.33
N LYS A 181 -26.19 3.64 -0.82
CA LYS A 181 -27.57 3.97 -1.19
C LYS A 181 -28.30 4.63 -0.02
N GLY A 182 -28.84 5.82 -0.25
CA GLY A 182 -29.53 6.60 0.77
C GLY A 182 -28.73 7.77 1.37
N ARG A 183 -27.45 7.93 1.05
CA ARG A 183 -26.64 9.08 1.47
C ARG A 183 -26.45 10.14 0.37
N GLY A 184 -27.40 10.23 -0.57
CA GLY A 184 -27.38 11.22 -1.66
C GLY A 184 -26.70 10.72 -2.95
N CYS A 185 -26.23 9.47 -2.99
CA CYS A 185 -25.59 8.89 -4.15
C CYS A 185 -26.39 7.65 -4.62
N SER A 186 -26.94 7.70 -5.83
CA SER A 186 -27.61 6.56 -6.47
C SER A 186 -26.60 5.81 -7.32
N LEU A 187 -26.19 4.63 -6.85
CA LEU A 187 -25.30 3.72 -7.60
C LEU A 187 -26.16 2.62 -8.24
N GLU A 188 -26.39 2.74 -9.53
CA GLU A 188 -27.00 1.70 -10.33
C GLU A 188 -25.90 0.96 -11.10
N PRO A 189 -25.77 -0.36 -10.95
CA PRO A 189 -24.66 -1.12 -11.56
C PRO A 189 -24.54 -0.94 -13.07
N MET A 190 -25.66 -0.81 -13.78
CA MET A 190 -25.68 -0.68 -15.25
C MET A 190 -25.35 0.72 -15.75
N SER A 191 -25.45 1.75 -14.89
CA SER A 191 -25.14 3.15 -15.22
C SER A 191 -23.86 3.66 -14.52
N THR A 192 -23.07 2.75 -13.92
CA THR A 192 -21.85 3.08 -13.21
C THR A 192 -20.62 2.70 -14.03
N SER A 193 -19.77 3.69 -14.32
CA SER A 193 -18.48 3.51 -15.02
C SER A 193 -17.32 3.61 -14.05
N TYR A 194 -16.38 2.64 -14.09
CA TYR A 194 -15.19 2.63 -13.25
C TYR A 194 -13.98 3.11 -14.04
N PHE A 195 -13.31 4.13 -13.52
CA PHE A 195 -12.13 4.74 -14.11
C PHE A 195 -10.91 4.46 -13.24
N LEU A 196 -9.95 3.71 -13.79
CA LEU A 196 -8.70 3.38 -13.13
C LEU A 196 -7.53 3.94 -13.96
N SER A 197 -6.50 4.41 -13.28
CA SER A 197 -5.21 4.64 -13.91
C SER A 197 -4.23 3.53 -13.49
N ARG A 198 -3.43 3.07 -14.46
CA ARG A 198 -2.31 2.17 -14.18
C ARG A 198 -1.02 2.94 -14.37
N ASP A 199 -0.22 2.99 -13.31
CA ASP A 199 1.09 3.61 -13.39
C ASP A 199 2.06 2.67 -14.09
N ILE A 200 2.76 3.20 -15.10
CA ILE A 200 3.81 2.47 -15.83
C ILE A 200 5.14 3.00 -15.31
N VAL A 201 5.89 2.14 -14.64
CA VAL A 201 7.23 2.48 -14.15
C VAL A 201 8.24 2.33 -15.28
N ILE A 202 8.81 3.45 -15.71
CA ILE A 202 9.88 3.49 -16.72
C ILE A 202 11.20 3.74 -15.96
N PRO A 203 12.18 2.81 -16.01
CA PRO A 203 13.48 3.03 -15.40
C PRO A 203 14.16 4.27 -15.99
N SER A 204 14.63 5.18 -15.14
CA SER A 204 15.30 6.42 -15.56
C SER A 204 16.69 6.51 -14.97
N ILE A 205 17.60 7.22 -15.63
CA ILE A 205 18.94 7.45 -15.11
C ILE A 205 18.84 8.51 -14.00
N GLY A 206 19.21 8.17 -12.76
CA GLY A 206 19.21 9.10 -11.63
C GLY A 206 17.97 9.03 -10.72
N GLY A 207 17.13 8.01 -10.86
CA GLY A 207 15.86 7.83 -10.10
C GLY A 207 15.99 7.42 -8.63
N GLY A 208 17.16 7.59 -8.01
CA GLY A 208 17.34 7.32 -6.57
C GLY A 208 17.75 5.89 -6.19
N MET A 209 17.77 4.96 -7.16
CA MET A 209 18.30 3.60 -7.02
C MET A 209 19.34 3.28 -8.09
N ALA A 210 20.14 2.21 -7.87
CA ALA A 210 21.01 1.66 -8.90
C ALA A 210 20.17 1.18 -10.10
N GLN A 211 20.61 1.47 -11.32
CA GLN A 211 19.86 1.24 -12.57
C GLN A 211 19.37 -0.22 -12.75
N TRP A 212 20.17 -1.21 -12.31
CA TRP A 212 19.74 -2.61 -12.38
C TRP A 212 18.59 -2.93 -11.41
N ARG A 213 18.55 -2.25 -10.24
CA ARG A 213 17.45 -2.37 -9.27
C ARG A 213 16.18 -1.70 -9.79
N GLU A 214 16.31 -0.57 -10.48
CA GLU A 214 15.15 0.09 -11.11
C GLU A 214 14.51 -0.79 -12.18
N LYS A 215 15.32 -1.43 -13.04
CA LYS A 215 14.84 -2.39 -14.03
C LYS A 215 14.15 -3.58 -13.37
N LEU A 216 14.74 -4.10 -12.29
CA LEU A 216 14.16 -5.19 -11.53
C LEU A 216 12.82 -4.78 -10.90
N PHE A 217 12.75 -3.59 -10.29
CA PHE A 217 11.53 -3.06 -9.73
C PHE A 217 10.44 -2.87 -10.80
N ALA A 218 10.77 -2.28 -11.94
CA ALA A 218 9.83 -2.11 -13.04
C ALA A 218 9.25 -3.45 -13.52
N GLN A 219 10.08 -4.50 -13.61
CA GLN A 219 9.61 -5.84 -13.98
C GLN A 219 8.70 -6.45 -12.89
N MET A 220 9.08 -6.31 -11.63
CA MET A 220 8.25 -6.77 -10.50
C MET A 220 6.91 -6.03 -10.44
N HIS A 221 6.93 -4.71 -10.65
CA HIS A 221 5.74 -3.87 -10.66
C HIS A 221 4.81 -4.20 -11.84
N HIS A 222 5.36 -4.45 -13.01
CA HIS A 222 4.60 -4.88 -14.20
C HIS A 222 3.86 -6.21 -13.96
N ASN A 223 4.48 -7.14 -13.23
CA ASN A 223 3.91 -8.46 -12.92
C ASN A 223 3.00 -8.46 -11.67
N ALA A 224 2.89 -7.35 -10.96
CA ALA A 224 1.97 -7.23 -9.84
C ALA A 224 0.52 -7.21 -10.33
N SER A 225 -0.39 -7.81 -9.53
CA SER A 225 -1.83 -7.87 -9.85
C SER A 225 -2.41 -6.49 -10.08
N ALA A 226 -3.30 -6.38 -11.07
CA ALA A 226 -4.00 -5.13 -11.35
C ALA A 226 -5.01 -4.81 -10.24
N ALA A 227 -5.19 -3.53 -9.93
CA ALA A 227 -6.16 -3.07 -8.93
C ALA A 227 -7.59 -3.50 -9.28
N ALA A 228 -7.92 -3.63 -10.57
CA ALA A 228 -9.23 -4.08 -11.04
C ALA A 228 -9.54 -5.50 -10.57
N GLU A 229 -8.59 -6.44 -10.70
CA GLU A 229 -8.74 -7.83 -10.24
C GLU A 229 -8.84 -7.89 -8.72
N PHE A 230 -8.00 -7.12 -8.01
CA PHE A 230 -8.00 -7.10 -6.55
C PHE A 230 -9.30 -6.56 -5.95
N LEU A 231 -9.98 -5.63 -6.62
CA LEU A 231 -11.20 -4.96 -6.14
C LEU A 231 -12.49 -5.55 -6.71
N ASN A 232 -12.43 -6.69 -7.43
CA ASN A 232 -13.56 -7.33 -8.10
C ASN A 232 -14.38 -6.35 -8.96
N LEU A 233 -13.70 -5.50 -9.73
CA LEU A 233 -14.37 -4.57 -10.63
C LEU A 233 -14.90 -5.32 -11.87
N PRO A 234 -16.10 -4.92 -12.38
CA PRO A 234 -16.70 -5.52 -13.57
C PRO A 234 -15.91 -5.20 -14.85
#